data_4ea435579a53934030b0127e56bf0f1c
#
_entry.id   4ea435579a53934030b0127e56bf0f1c
#
_cell.length_a   1.000
_cell.length_b   1.000
_cell.length_c   1.000
_cell.angle_alpha   90.00
_cell.angle_beta   90.00
_cell.angle_gamma   90.00
#
_symmetry.space_group_name_H-M   'P 1'
#
loop_
_entity.id
_entity.type
_entity.pdbx_description
1 polymer ?
#
loop_
_entity_poly.entity_id
_entity_poly.type
_entity_poly.pdbx_seq_one_letter_code
_entity_poly.pdbx_strand_id
1 'polypeptide(L)'
;MHDHEIIHVNEYDRRKFLKISGIAAGLGLVNSIASHEISFAYPVAKLPGFSAFSKSVRVLKSEKYYLVESDGIPSHQMMVGIRSWQQQVPTTQPYSGTNAWSIPITPVISKNPMSAKDHFLRGAIAIAVNGIPIFNALNNRGDDALLAGELDNWGGHCGRADDYHYHIAPTHLQSVVGSKVPIAYALDGFPIYGEKEVDGKKVVNLDSFNGHFDSKKNYHYHATKTYPYINGGFKGTVAEIEGQVDPQSLTKAFRPAGEPLRGAVITGFSRSGQSTFDLTYSVNGLENHVKYSATLKEVSMQFIDSTGNTRSEVYSRK
;
A
#
# COMPACT_ATOMS: atom_id res chain seq x y z
N MET A 1 0.39 50.83 -2.37
CA MET A 1 1.79 50.44 -2.43
C MET A 1 2.14 49.73 -1.15
N HIS A 2 2.01 48.44 -1.13
CA HIS A 2 2.64 47.54 -0.15
C HIS A 2 2.90 46.25 -0.90
N ASP A 3 4.17 46.00 -1.16
CA ASP A 3 4.69 44.81 -1.81
C ASP A 3 4.56 43.61 -0.85
N HIS A 4 3.88 42.58 -1.28
CA HIS A 4 3.93 41.27 -0.65
C HIS A 4 5.06 40.46 -1.31
N GLU A 5 6.18 40.33 -0.62
CA GLU A 5 7.22 39.39 -0.94
C GLU A 5 6.67 37.95 -0.80
N ILE A 6 6.59 37.28 -1.92
CA ILE A 6 6.31 35.82 -1.98
C ILE A 6 7.64 35.12 -1.70
N ILE A 7 7.73 34.53 -0.52
CA ILE A 7 8.86 33.65 -0.18
C ILE A 7 8.67 32.34 -0.97
N HIS A 8 9.45 32.18 -2.03
CA HIS A 8 9.59 30.90 -2.72
C HIS A 8 10.30 29.90 -1.80
N VAL A 9 9.56 28.94 -1.28
CA VAL A 9 10.12 27.74 -0.63
C VAL A 9 10.75 26.88 -1.73
N ASN A 10 12.06 26.71 -1.66
CA ASN A 10 12.89 25.97 -2.60
C ASN A 10 12.34 24.55 -2.87
N GLU A 11 12.05 24.27 -4.13
CA GLU A 11 11.94 22.93 -4.66
C GLU A 11 13.16 22.09 -4.29
N TYR A 12 12.95 21.03 -3.53
CA TYR A 12 13.98 20.05 -3.27
C TYR A 12 14.20 19.23 -4.55
N ASP A 13 15.14 19.72 -5.38
CA ASP A 13 15.49 19.16 -6.68
C ASP A 13 16.11 17.76 -6.50
N ARG A 14 15.35 16.72 -6.82
CA ARG A 14 15.79 15.32 -6.88
C ARG A 14 16.97 15.09 -7.86
N ARG A 15 17.36 16.11 -8.64
CA ARG A 15 18.45 16.06 -9.63
C ARG A 15 19.82 16.50 -9.10
N LYS A 16 19.92 17.05 -7.88
CA LYS A 16 21.19 17.53 -7.32
C LYS A 16 22.10 16.47 -6.70
N PHE A 17 21.69 15.21 -6.65
CA PHE A 17 22.53 14.13 -6.12
C PHE A 17 23.55 13.55 -7.12
N LEU A 18 23.64 14.09 -8.33
CA LEU A 18 24.45 13.54 -9.43
C LEU A 18 25.56 14.47 -9.95
N LYS A 19 26.14 15.34 -9.14
CA LYS A 19 27.30 16.13 -9.56
C LYS A 19 28.37 16.25 -8.50
N ILE A 20 29.10 15.16 -8.26
CA ILE A 20 30.48 15.20 -7.80
C ILE A 20 31.22 14.07 -8.53
N SER A 21 31.79 14.39 -9.68
CA SER A 21 32.87 13.62 -10.28
C SER A 21 33.85 14.59 -10.89
N GLY A 22 35.01 14.62 -10.26
CA GLY A 22 36.13 15.46 -10.65
C GLY A 22 36.77 15.00 -11.96
N ILE A 23 37.41 15.96 -12.59
CA ILE A 23 38.16 15.92 -13.82
C ILE A 23 39.43 15.08 -13.64
N ALA A 24 39.70 14.14 -14.56
CA ALA A 24 41.01 13.71 -14.93
C ALA A 24 41.04 13.37 -16.43
N ALA A 25 41.88 14.05 -17.19
CA ALA A 25 42.07 13.88 -18.61
C ALA A 25 43.04 12.71 -18.91
N GLY A 26 42.81 12.03 -20.07
CA GLY A 26 43.89 11.33 -20.75
C GLY A 26 43.55 9.96 -21.35
N LEU A 27 43.46 9.96 -22.70
CA LEU A 27 43.79 8.88 -23.64
C LEU A 27 42.92 7.62 -23.73
N GLY A 28 42.38 7.50 -24.91
CA GLY A 28 41.46 6.55 -25.50
C GLY A 28 41.69 5.07 -25.26
N LEU A 29 40.53 4.42 -25.01
CA LEU A 29 40.21 3.06 -25.43
C LEU A 29 38.70 2.93 -25.33
N VAL A 30 38.06 2.55 -26.43
CA VAL A 30 36.61 2.27 -26.48
C VAL A 30 36.37 1.01 -25.65
N ASN A 31 35.93 1.19 -24.42
CA ASN A 31 35.33 0.12 -23.60
C ASN A 31 33.91 0.53 -23.26
N SER A 32 32.97 -0.32 -23.63
CA SER A 32 31.59 -0.25 -23.21
C SER A 32 31.51 -0.06 -21.70
N ILE A 33 31.21 1.17 -21.27
CA ILE A 33 30.92 1.44 -19.86
C ILE A 33 29.50 0.86 -19.60
N ALA A 34 29.48 -0.39 -19.12
CA ALA A 34 28.33 -0.86 -18.40
C ALA A 34 28.13 0.10 -17.21
N SER A 35 27.06 0.88 -17.24
CA SER A 35 26.62 1.69 -16.11
C SER A 35 26.33 0.74 -14.94
N HIS A 36 27.32 0.55 -14.08
CA HIS A 36 27.08 -0.05 -12.77
C HIS A 36 26.28 0.99 -12.00
N GLU A 37 24.95 0.78 -11.93
CA GLU A 37 24.16 1.41 -10.89
C GLU A 37 24.77 0.97 -9.57
N ILE A 38 25.41 1.89 -8.85
CA ILE A 38 25.82 1.66 -7.46
C ILE A 38 24.55 1.56 -6.66
N SER A 39 24.03 0.36 -6.57
CA SER A 39 22.94 0.03 -5.65
C SER A 39 23.50 0.14 -4.24
N PHE A 40 23.21 1.23 -3.54
CA PHE A 40 23.40 1.30 -2.10
C PHE A 40 22.44 0.29 -1.46
N ALA A 41 22.94 -0.91 -1.22
CA ALA A 41 22.16 -1.94 -0.53
C ALA A 41 22.00 -1.53 0.94
N TYR A 42 20.84 -1.02 1.31
CA TYR A 42 20.52 -0.80 2.71
C TYR A 42 20.53 -2.13 3.49
N PRO A 43 21.03 -2.15 4.74
CA PRO A 43 21.06 -3.37 5.53
C PRO A 43 19.63 -3.87 5.83
N VAL A 44 19.48 -5.19 5.83
CA VAL A 44 18.24 -5.85 6.26
C VAL A 44 17.96 -5.49 7.72
N ALA A 45 16.73 -5.10 8.01
CA ALA A 45 16.29 -4.71 9.35
C ALA A 45 15.21 -5.66 9.87
N LYS A 46 15.12 -5.74 11.21
CA LYS A 46 14.04 -6.42 11.89
C LYS A 46 13.05 -5.37 12.40
N LEU A 47 11.84 -5.39 11.86
CA LEU A 47 10.71 -4.62 12.36
C LEU A 47 9.63 -5.63 12.80
N PRO A 48 9.11 -5.56 14.05
CA PRO A 48 8.15 -6.55 14.56
C PRO A 48 6.97 -6.78 13.61
N GLY A 49 6.55 -8.03 13.45
CA GLY A 49 5.46 -8.45 12.56
C GLY A 49 5.91 -8.87 11.15
N PHE A 50 6.80 -8.14 10.52
CA PHE A 50 7.22 -8.42 9.14
C PHE A 50 7.98 -9.73 8.97
N SER A 51 8.68 -10.21 9.99
CA SER A 51 9.45 -11.46 9.91
C SER A 51 8.60 -12.70 9.59
N ALA A 52 7.33 -12.69 9.95
CA ALA A 52 6.38 -13.76 9.61
C ALA A 52 6.12 -13.85 8.10
N PHE A 53 6.39 -12.78 7.35
CA PHE A 53 6.17 -12.65 5.91
C PHE A 53 7.47 -12.52 5.11
N SER A 54 8.60 -12.95 5.65
CA SER A 54 9.94 -12.79 5.06
C SER A 54 10.14 -13.45 3.69
N LYS A 55 9.20 -14.30 3.24
CA LYS A 55 9.20 -14.89 1.88
C LYS A 55 8.70 -13.92 0.82
N SER A 56 7.88 -12.93 1.18
CA SER A 56 7.24 -11.98 0.26
C SER A 56 7.50 -10.51 0.64
N VAL A 57 8.02 -10.27 1.84
CA VAL A 57 8.29 -8.92 2.34
C VAL A 57 9.73 -8.83 2.81
N ARG A 58 10.41 -7.77 2.42
CA ARG A 58 11.76 -7.44 2.89
C ARG A 58 11.75 -6.07 3.54
N VAL A 59 12.36 -5.97 4.72
CA VAL A 59 12.53 -4.69 5.43
C VAL A 59 14.00 -4.32 5.41
N LEU A 60 14.30 -3.13 4.93
CA LEU A 60 15.62 -2.52 4.91
C LEU A 60 15.63 -1.31 5.83
N LYS A 61 16.81 -0.86 6.25
CA LYS A 61 16.96 0.32 7.10
C LYS A 61 17.81 1.36 6.41
N SER A 62 17.23 2.52 6.13
CA SER A 62 17.95 3.72 5.73
C SER A 62 18.32 4.56 6.97
N GLU A 63 18.82 5.75 6.78
CA GLU A 63 19.11 6.69 7.87
C GLU A 63 17.87 7.12 8.64
N LYS A 64 16.75 7.36 7.91
CA LYS A 64 15.51 7.93 8.48
C LYS A 64 14.32 6.97 8.49
N TYR A 65 14.34 5.94 7.63
CA TYR A 65 13.18 5.08 7.39
C TYR A 65 13.53 3.60 7.44
N TYR A 66 12.59 2.80 7.93
CA TYR A 66 12.46 1.43 7.49
C TYR A 66 11.82 1.44 6.10
N LEU A 67 12.45 0.73 5.16
CA LEU A 67 11.98 0.61 3.78
C LEU A 67 11.38 -0.78 3.62
N VAL A 68 10.06 -0.83 3.38
CA VAL A 68 9.35 -2.10 3.22
C VAL A 68 9.14 -2.37 1.75
N GLU A 69 9.68 -3.49 1.28
CA GLU A 69 9.56 -3.97 -0.08
C GLU A 69 8.60 -5.15 -0.14
N SER A 70 7.70 -5.15 -1.12
CA SER A 70 6.78 -6.23 -1.43
C SER A 70 6.32 -6.17 -2.89
N ASP A 71 5.63 -7.22 -3.35
CA ASP A 71 4.98 -7.26 -4.67
C ASP A 71 3.52 -6.79 -4.64
N GLY A 72 3.00 -6.41 -3.47
CA GLY A 72 1.62 -5.97 -3.30
C GLY A 72 0.57 -7.08 -3.43
N ILE A 73 0.98 -8.36 -3.40
CA ILE A 73 0.08 -9.52 -3.54
C ILE A 73 0.05 -10.31 -2.22
N PRO A 74 -1.05 -10.28 -1.46
CA PRO A 74 -1.18 -11.06 -0.24
C PRO A 74 -1.33 -12.57 -0.52
N SER A 75 -1.13 -13.39 0.51
CA SER A 75 -1.30 -14.85 0.41
C SER A 75 -2.75 -15.34 0.51
N HIS A 76 -3.67 -14.49 0.98
CA HIS A 76 -5.10 -14.81 1.02
C HIS A 76 -5.80 -14.57 -0.32
N GLN A 77 -7.02 -15.06 -0.46
CA GLN A 77 -7.88 -14.71 -1.59
C GLN A 77 -8.16 -13.21 -1.60
N MET A 78 -8.35 -12.64 -2.79
CA MET A 78 -8.61 -11.21 -2.99
C MET A 78 -9.91 -11.01 -3.76
N MET A 79 -10.53 -9.85 -3.60
CA MET A 79 -11.68 -9.37 -4.36
C MET A 79 -13.01 -10.10 -4.14
N VAL A 80 -13.04 -11.28 -3.51
CA VAL A 80 -14.24 -12.10 -3.36
C VAL A 80 -15.29 -11.39 -2.49
N GLY A 81 -16.51 -11.31 -2.99
CA GLY A 81 -17.65 -10.64 -2.33
C GLY A 81 -17.93 -9.22 -2.84
N ILE A 82 -17.03 -8.61 -3.60
CA ILE A 82 -17.22 -7.27 -4.15
C ILE A 82 -18.35 -7.25 -5.18
N ARG A 83 -19.22 -6.21 -5.06
CA ARG A 83 -20.38 -5.96 -5.94
C ARG A 83 -20.28 -4.65 -6.69
N SER A 84 -19.46 -3.71 -6.22
CA SER A 84 -19.18 -2.44 -6.89
C SER A 84 -17.83 -2.54 -7.59
N TRP A 85 -17.79 -3.20 -8.76
CA TRP A 85 -16.57 -3.56 -9.44
C TRP A 85 -16.39 -2.80 -10.75
N GLN A 86 -15.21 -2.21 -10.95
CA GLN A 86 -14.78 -1.52 -12.18
C GLN A 86 -13.78 -2.37 -12.97
N GLN A 87 -13.92 -3.68 -12.91
CA GLN A 87 -13.11 -4.67 -13.62
C GLN A 87 -11.61 -4.67 -13.27
N GLN A 88 -11.24 -4.14 -12.10
CA GLN A 88 -9.87 -4.25 -11.59
C GLN A 88 -9.56 -5.70 -11.19
N VAL A 89 -8.30 -6.08 -11.33
CA VAL A 89 -7.78 -7.37 -10.88
C VAL A 89 -6.44 -7.16 -10.14
N PRO A 90 -6.13 -7.93 -9.10
CA PRO A 90 -4.85 -7.79 -8.41
C PRO A 90 -3.65 -8.05 -9.31
N THR A 91 -2.74 -7.09 -9.42
CA THR A 91 -1.49 -7.25 -10.17
C THR A 91 -0.28 -6.90 -9.31
N THR A 92 0.86 -7.54 -9.60
CA THR A 92 2.14 -7.23 -8.95
C THR A 92 2.50 -5.76 -9.05
N GLN A 93 2.90 -5.16 -7.92
CA GLN A 93 3.30 -3.76 -7.84
C GLN A 93 4.81 -3.63 -7.58
N PRO A 94 5.47 -2.59 -8.10
CA PRO A 94 6.92 -2.42 -7.96
C PRO A 94 7.31 -1.72 -6.65
N TYR A 95 6.84 -2.20 -5.51
CA TYR A 95 7.18 -1.62 -4.20
C TYR A 95 8.57 -2.09 -3.76
N SER A 96 9.61 -1.59 -4.44
CA SER A 96 10.99 -1.95 -4.12
C SER A 96 11.99 -0.86 -4.51
N GLY A 97 13.20 -0.91 -3.97
CA GLY A 97 14.24 0.07 -4.21
C GLY A 97 13.81 1.48 -3.81
N THR A 98 13.90 2.43 -4.72
CA THR A 98 13.46 3.82 -4.49
C THR A 98 11.94 3.97 -4.36
N ASN A 99 11.18 2.93 -4.67
CA ASN A 99 9.72 2.88 -4.56
C ASN A 99 9.25 2.01 -3.39
N ALA A 100 10.12 1.64 -2.46
CA ALA A 100 9.75 0.94 -1.23
C ALA A 100 8.94 1.85 -0.30
N TRP A 101 8.04 1.26 0.50
CA TRP A 101 7.27 1.99 1.50
C TRP A 101 8.17 2.49 2.62
N SER A 102 8.01 3.75 3.00
CA SER A 102 8.87 4.43 3.98
C SER A 102 8.15 4.59 5.32
N ILE A 103 8.63 3.91 6.37
CA ILE A 103 8.11 4.02 7.74
C ILE A 103 9.18 4.75 8.58
N PRO A 104 8.89 5.91 9.18
CA PRO A 104 9.85 6.63 10.02
C PRO A 104 10.42 5.75 11.15
N ILE A 105 11.74 5.75 11.32
CA ILE A 105 12.41 5.00 12.40
C ILE A 105 12.12 5.62 13.77
N THR A 106 12.02 6.95 13.80
CA THR A 106 11.78 7.72 15.01
C THR A 106 10.51 8.56 14.81
N PRO A 107 9.34 8.01 15.18
CA PRO A 107 8.08 8.75 15.11
C PRO A 107 8.10 9.94 16.07
N VAL A 108 7.53 11.06 15.67
CA VAL A 108 7.47 12.29 16.45
C VAL A 108 6.02 12.73 16.57
N ILE A 109 5.53 12.91 17.80
CA ILE A 109 4.17 13.43 18.04
C ILE A 109 4.03 14.82 17.42
N SER A 110 3.00 15.00 16.60
CA SER A 110 2.70 16.26 15.95
C SER A 110 2.04 17.25 16.93
N LYS A 111 2.39 18.52 16.80
CA LYS A 111 1.65 19.61 17.47
C LYS A 111 0.29 19.84 16.83
N ASN A 112 0.16 19.50 15.55
CA ASN A 112 -1.06 19.62 14.75
C ASN A 112 -1.37 18.27 14.09
N PRO A 113 -1.94 17.29 14.82
CA PRO A 113 -2.33 16.00 14.26
C PRO A 113 -3.36 16.16 13.13
N MET A 114 -3.28 15.33 12.09
CA MET A 114 -4.10 15.43 10.89
C MET A 114 -5.10 14.27 10.80
N SER A 115 -6.39 14.59 10.70
CA SER A 115 -7.47 13.60 10.61
C SER A 115 -7.59 13.04 9.19
N ALA A 116 -7.70 11.72 9.07
CA ALA A 116 -7.99 11.05 7.81
C ALA A 116 -9.41 11.34 7.27
N LYS A 117 -10.28 11.95 8.08
CA LYS A 117 -11.61 12.40 7.64
C LYS A 117 -11.52 13.52 6.61
N ASP A 118 -10.54 14.41 6.76
CA ASP A 118 -10.40 15.63 5.96
C ASP A 118 -9.13 15.60 5.09
N HIS A 119 -8.26 14.62 5.28
CA HIS A 119 -6.95 14.48 4.66
C HIS A 119 -6.71 13.06 4.15
N PHE A 120 -5.69 12.89 3.31
CA PHE A 120 -5.19 11.59 2.87
C PHE A 120 -6.24 10.69 2.20
N LEU A 121 -7.12 11.28 1.37
CA LEU A 121 -8.11 10.52 0.59
C LEU A 121 -7.48 9.80 -0.63
N ARG A 122 -6.17 9.91 -0.78
CA ARG A 122 -5.38 9.25 -1.83
C ARG A 122 -4.17 8.57 -1.19
N GLY A 123 -3.78 7.43 -1.77
CA GLY A 123 -2.62 6.67 -1.32
C GLY A 123 -2.80 6.01 0.05
N ALA A 124 -1.72 5.39 0.51
CA ALA A 124 -1.72 4.66 1.78
C ALA A 124 -1.55 5.60 2.98
N ILE A 125 -2.13 5.20 4.11
CA ILE A 125 -1.90 5.79 5.44
C ILE A 125 -1.13 4.86 6.36
N ALA A 126 -1.02 3.57 6.00
CA ALA A 126 -0.27 2.58 6.75
C ALA A 126 0.21 1.44 5.84
N ILE A 127 1.12 0.60 6.34
CA ILE A 127 1.59 -0.62 5.70
C ILE A 127 1.34 -1.79 6.65
N ALA A 128 0.58 -2.78 6.18
CA ALA A 128 0.38 -4.04 6.88
C ALA A 128 1.67 -4.88 6.89
N VAL A 129 1.83 -5.71 7.91
CA VAL A 129 3.07 -6.52 8.07
C VAL A 129 3.25 -7.58 6.98
N ASN A 130 2.20 -7.89 6.20
CA ASN A 130 2.28 -8.70 4.99
C ASN A 130 2.67 -7.89 3.73
N GLY A 131 3.06 -6.62 3.89
CA GLY A 131 3.54 -5.76 2.82
C GLY A 131 2.45 -5.11 1.96
N ILE A 132 1.18 -5.24 2.34
CA ILE A 132 0.07 -4.64 1.62
C ILE A 132 -0.23 -3.25 2.18
N PRO A 133 -0.36 -2.22 1.32
CA PRO A 133 -0.74 -0.88 1.76
C PRO A 133 -2.15 -0.85 2.34
N ILE A 134 -2.36 0.05 3.29
CA ILE A 134 -3.66 0.32 3.89
C ILE A 134 -4.00 1.77 3.58
N PHE A 135 -5.11 1.97 2.89
CA PHE A 135 -5.61 3.29 2.53
C PHE A 135 -6.55 3.82 3.60
N ASN A 136 -6.96 5.06 3.48
CA ASN A 136 -7.97 5.69 4.31
C ASN A 136 -9.27 4.83 4.30
N ALA A 137 -9.94 4.72 5.44
CA ALA A 137 -11.25 4.06 5.54
C ALA A 137 -12.30 4.68 4.60
N LEU A 138 -12.14 5.96 4.28
CA LEU A 138 -12.92 6.64 3.26
C LEU A 138 -12.29 6.43 1.88
N ASN A 139 -13.13 6.23 0.87
CA ASN A 139 -12.69 6.24 -0.51
C ASN A 139 -12.41 7.68 -1.00
N ASN A 140 -11.96 7.82 -2.24
CA ASN A 140 -11.63 9.14 -2.82
C ASN A 140 -12.83 10.09 -3.02
N ARG A 141 -14.05 9.64 -2.73
CA ARG A 141 -15.28 10.45 -2.73
C ARG A 141 -15.68 10.88 -1.32
N GLY A 142 -14.96 10.40 -0.29
CA GLY A 142 -15.28 10.62 1.11
C GLY A 142 -16.33 9.65 1.68
N ASP A 143 -16.70 8.59 0.95
CA ASP A 143 -17.63 7.57 1.43
C ASP A 143 -16.85 6.51 2.24
N ASP A 144 -17.47 5.94 3.26
CA ASP A 144 -16.95 4.78 3.99
C ASP A 144 -16.92 3.55 3.05
N ALA A 145 -15.72 3.08 2.69
CA ALA A 145 -15.52 2.02 1.70
C ALA A 145 -16.15 0.69 2.14
N LEU A 146 -16.17 0.41 3.46
CA LEU A 146 -16.80 -0.79 4.00
C LEU A 146 -18.33 -0.71 3.86
N LEU A 147 -18.93 0.40 4.26
CA LEU A 147 -20.39 0.59 4.18
C LEU A 147 -20.87 0.71 2.74
N ALA A 148 -20.03 1.22 1.83
CA ALA A 148 -20.30 1.27 0.39
C ALA A 148 -20.26 -0.10 -0.31
N GLY A 149 -19.82 -1.17 0.40
CA GLY A 149 -19.73 -2.53 -0.17
C GLY A 149 -18.64 -2.69 -1.23
N GLU A 150 -17.59 -1.88 -1.14
CA GLU A 150 -16.45 -1.88 -2.07
C GLU A 150 -15.35 -2.88 -1.68
N LEU A 151 -15.44 -3.47 -0.47
CA LEU A 151 -14.38 -4.30 0.08
C LEU A 151 -14.70 -5.79 0.01
N ASP A 152 -13.67 -6.59 -0.13
CA ASP A 152 -13.74 -8.04 -0.06
C ASP A 152 -13.81 -8.55 1.40
N ASN A 153 -13.83 -9.87 1.56
CA ASN A 153 -13.89 -10.53 2.86
C ASN A 153 -12.67 -10.25 3.77
N TRP A 154 -11.61 -9.66 3.25
CA TRP A 154 -10.39 -9.33 3.96
C TRP A 154 -10.22 -7.83 4.22
N GLY A 155 -11.21 -7.04 3.78
CA GLY A 155 -11.25 -5.61 3.99
C GLY A 155 -10.43 -4.80 2.99
N GLY A 156 -10.21 -5.34 1.81
CA GLY A 156 -9.47 -4.69 0.73
C GLY A 156 -10.16 -4.80 -0.61
N HIS A 157 -9.61 -4.10 -1.58
CA HIS A 157 -9.97 -4.18 -3.00
C HIS A 157 -8.79 -3.70 -3.88
N CYS A 158 -8.97 -3.75 -5.20
CA CYS A 158 -8.02 -3.15 -6.13
C CYS A 158 -8.41 -1.73 -6.50
N GLY A 159 -7.42 -0.84 -6.49
CA GLY A 159 -7.53 0.50 -7.06
C GLY A 159 -7.46 0.51 -8.59
N ARG A 160 -7.47 1.73 -9.16
CA ARG A 160 -7.45 1.91 -10.63
C ARG A 160 -6.16 1.45 -11.32
N ALA A 161 -5.10 1.24 -10.56
CA ALA A 161 -3.83 0.70 -11.05
C ALA A 161 -3.74 -0.84 -10.89
N ASP A 162 -4.86 -1.53 -10.67
CA ASP A 162 -4.90 -2.94 -10.36
C ASP A 162 -4.05 -3.30 -9.11
N ASP A 163 -3.96 -2.36 -8.18
CA ASP A 163 -3.19 -2.38 -6.94
C ASP A 163 -4.09 -2.78 -5.77
N TYR A 164 -3.88 -3.98 -5.22
CA TYR A 164 -4.64 -4.42 -4.06
C TYR A 164 -4.21 -3.67 -2.80
N HIS A 165 -5.17 -3.18 -2.02
CA HIS A 165 -4.95 -2.50 -0.74
C HIS A 165 -6.12 -2.70 0.21
N TYR A 166 -5.87 -2.56 1.51
CA TYR A 166 -6.90 -2.58 2.55
C TYR A 166 -7.47 -1.17 2.78
N HIS A 167 -8.71 -1.10 3.28
CA HIS A 167 -9.35 0.11 3.81
C HIS A 167 -9.71 -0.03 5.30
N ILE A 168 -9.66 -1.25 5.84
CA ILE A 168 -9.84 -1.54 7.26
C ILE A 168 -8.63 -2.31 7.78
N ALA A 169 -8.52 -2.41 9.11
CA ALA A 169 -7.42 -3.13 9.72
C ALA A 169 -7.43 -4.62 9.35
N PRO A 170 -6.32 -5.17 8.82
CA PRO A 170 -6.23 -6.59 8.46
C PRO A 170 -6.04 -7.47 9.70
N THR A 171 -7.07 -7.55 10.56
CA THR A 171 -7.01 -8.24 11.87
C THR A 171 -6.74 -9.73 11.75
N HIS A 172 -7.00 -10.35 10.60
CA HIS A 172 -6.64 -11.74 10.32
C HIS A 172 -5.12 -12.01 10.43
N LEU A 173 -4.28 -11.00 10.20
CA LEU A 173 -2.82 -11.13 10.37
C LEU A 173 -2.41 -11.42 11.80
N GLN A 174 -3.26 -11.09 12.78
CA GLN A 174 -3.01 -11.37 14.19
C GLN A 174 -2.84 -12.88 14.46
N SER A 175 -3.54 -13.74 13.74
CA SER A 175 -3.39 -15.20 13.84
C SER A 175 -2.01 -15.69 13.38
N VAL A 176 -1.34 -14.93 12.53
CA VAL A 176 0.00 -15.26 11.98
C VAL A 176 1.11 -14.68 12.86
N VAL A 177 0.98 -13.40 13.27
CA VAL A 177 2.06 -12.72 14.00
C VAL A 177 1.94 -12.84 15.52
N GLY A 178 0.75 -13.21 16.04
CA GLY A 178 0.44 -13.26 17.46
C GLY A 178 -0.07 -11.92 18.03
N SER A 179 -0.74 -11.97 19.17
CA SER A 179 -1.44 -10.82 19.76
C SER A 179 -0.52 -9.74 20.34
N LYS A 180 0.75 -10.05 20.53
CA LYS A 180 1.73 -9.13 21.13
C LYS A 180 2.53 -8.33 20.11
N VAL A 181 2.21 -8.49 18.83
CA VAL A 181 2.98 -7.92 17.72
C VAL A 181 2.06 -7.04 16.88
N PRO A 182 2.55 -5.90 16.36
CA PRO A 182 1.77 -5.07 15.45
C PRO A 182 1.34 -5.84 14.20
N ILE A 183 0.16 -5.52 13.68
CA ILE A 183 -0.35 -6.02 12.41
C ILE A 183 -0.07 -5.07 11.24
N ALA A 184 0.30 -3.82 11.56
CA ALA A 184 0.64 -2.78 10.60
C ALA A 184 1.47 -1.67 11.27
N TYR A 185 1.98 -0.75 10.45
CA TYR A 185 2.60 0.50 10.87
C TYR A 185 2.00 1.65 10.09
N ALA A 186 1.57 2.69 10.79
CA ALA A 186 1.16 3.93 10.16
C ALA A 186 2.36 4.65 9.51
N LEU A 187 2.11 5.46 8.49
CA LEU A 187 3.20 6.16 7.79
C LEU A 187 3.80 7.33 8.59
N ASP A 188 3.30 7.61 9.79
CA ASP A 188 3.97 8.45 10.78
C ASP A 188 4.97 7.68 11.68
N GLY A 189 5.09 6.36 11.48
CA GLY A 189 6.02 5.48 12.16
C GLY A 189 5.47 4.75 13.39
N PHE A 190 4.27 5.08 13.87
CA PHE A 190 3.69 4.40 15.02
C PHE A 190 3.09 3.03 14.65
N PRO A 191 3.27 2.02 15.52
CA PRO A 191 2.72 0.68 15.29
C PRO A 191 1.19 0.67 15.45
N ILE A 192 0.54 -0.25 14.72
CA ILE A 192 -0.89 -0.52 14.79
C ILE A 192 -1.09 -1.95 15.28
N TYR A 193 -1.77 -2.11 16.41
CA TYR A 193 -2.10 -3.40 16.99
C TYR A 193 -3.53 -3.82 16.62
N GLY A 194 -3.88 -5.06 16.92
CA GLY A 194 -5.24 -5.56 16.77
C GLY A 194 -6.24 -4.94 17.76
N GLU A 195 -7.40 -5.59 17.91
CA GLU A 195 -8.53 -5.12 18.74
C GLU A 195 -8.30 -5.26 20.26
N LYS A 196 -7.14 -5.78 20.67
CA LYS A 196 -6.78 -5.97 22.06
C LYS A 196 -5.40 -5.39 22.37
N GLU A 197 -5.20 -5.04 23.62
CA GLU A 197 -3.89 -4.70 24.15
C GLU A 197 -2.89 -5.85 24.04
N VAL A 198 -1.60 -5.55 24.10
CA VAL A 198 -0.51 -6.52 24.08
C VAL A 198 -0.62 -7.57 25.20
N ASP A 199 -1.21 -7.20 26.35
CA ASP A 199 -1.48 -8.09 27.49
C ASP A 199 -2.82 -8.86 27.37
N GLY A 200 -3.55 -8.68 26.24
CA GLY A 200 -4.81 -9.35 25.94
C GLY A 200 -6.06 -8.66 26.49
N LYS A 201 -5.90 -7.56 27.23
CA LYS A 201 -7.03 -6.79 27.75
C LYS A 201 -7.80 -6.07 26.64
N LYS A 202 -8.99 -5.62 26.98
CA LYS A 202 -9.78 -4.75 26.12
C LYS A 202 -9.08 -3.40 25.98
N VAL A 203 -9.00 -2.91 24.75
CA VAL A 203 -8.55 -1.55 24.45
C VAL A 203 -9.55 -0.55 25.02
N VAL A 204 -9.07 0.50 25.66
CA VAL A 204 -9.86 1.58 26.25
C VAL A 204 -9.18 2.92 26.01
N ASN A 205 -9.95 4.01 26.13
CA ASN A 205 -9.45 5.39 26.06
C ASN A 205 -8.68 5.72 24.76
N LEU A 206 -9.13 5.19 23.64
CA LEU A 206 -8.61 5.62 22.35
C LEU A 206 -9.00 7.07 22.07
N ASP A 207 -8.10 7.82 21.49
CA ASP A 207 -8.37 9.14 20.94
C ASP A 207 -9.09 9.05 19.57
N SER A 208 -9.34 10.20 18.94
CA SER A 208 -10.03 10.26 17.65
C SER A 208 -9.29 9.61 16.49
N PHE A 209 -8.02 9.24 16.69
CA PHE A 209 -7.18 8.56 15.71
C PHE A 209 -7.10 7.04 15.94
N ASN A 210 -7.93 6.47 16.84
CA ASN A 210 -7.82 5.09 17.30
C ASN A 210 -6.48 4.76 17.96
N GLY A 211 -5.87 5.70 18.65
CA GLY A 211 -4.61 5.50 19.32
C GLY A 211 -4.62 6.00 20.76
N HIS A 212 -3.61 5.59 21.51
CA HIS A 212 -3.37 6.07 22.86
C HIS A 212 -1.91 5.86 23.29
N PHE A 213 -1.55 6.38 24.44
CA PHE A 213 -0.25 6.15 25.07
C PHE A 213 -0.30 4.95 26.01
N ASP A 214 0.70 4.07 25.94
CA ASP A 214 0.91 3.02 26.93
C ASP A 214 1.42 3.58 28.27
N SER A 215 1.58 2.72 29.27
CA SER A 215 2.10 3.11 30.58
C SER A 215 3.54 3.66 30.54
N LYS A 216 4.28 3.41 29.46
CA LYS A 216 5.64 3.92 29.22
C LYS A 216 5.64 5.19 28.36
N LYS A 217 4.46 5.73 28.07
CA LYS A 217 4.26 6.91 27.20
C LYS A 217 4.65 6.70 25.73
N ASN A 218 4.63 5.45 25.24
CA ASN A 218 4.74 5.18 23.81
C ASN A 218 3.34 5.24 23.18
N TYR A 219 3.21 6.02 22.11
CA TYR A 219 1.97 6.08 21.37
C TYR A 219 1.85 4.91 20.39
N HIS A 220 0.64 4.37 20.24
CA HIS A 220 0.31 3.36 19.25
C HIS A 220 -1.18 3.41 18.88
N TYR A 221 -1.51 2.81 17.74
CA TYR A 221 -2.87 2.69 17.23
C TYR A 221 -3.42 1.29 17.45
N HIS A 222 -4.73 1.18 17.37
CA HIS A 222 -5.47 -0.08 17.42
C HIS A 222 -6.47 -0.23 16.28
N ALA A 223 -6.68 -1.48 15.86
CA ALA A 223 -7.84 -1.86 15.06
C ALA A 223 -9.12 -1.72 15.86
N THR A 224 -10.19 -1.25 15.22
CA THR A 224 -11.54 -1.18 15.80
C THR A 224 -12.59 -1.76 14.84
N LYS A 225 -13.74 -2.17 15.36
CA LYS A 225 -14.86 -2.67 14.56
C LYS A 225 -15.73 -1.56 13.97
N THR A 226 -15.53 -0.34 14.43
CA THR A 226 -16.26 0.84 13.99
C THR A 226 -15.32 1.81 13.32
N TYR A 227 -15.86 2.68 12.47
CA TYR A 227 -15.08 3.75 11.85
C TYR A 227 -14.21 4.48 12.90
N PRO A 228 -12.96 4.77 12.60
CA PRO A 228 -12.24 4.64 11.33
C PRO A 228 -11.56 3.27 11.08
N TYR A 229 -11.88 2.22 11.82
CA TYR A 229 -11.43 0.81 11.71
C TYR A 229 -9.92 0.60 11.93
N ILE A 230 -9.10 1.57 11.56
CA ILE A 230 -7.65 1.61 11.67
C ILE A 230 -7.23 2.99 12.21
N ASN A 231 -5.99 3.44 12.02
CA ASN A 231 -5.60 4.80 12.38
C ASN A 231 -6.49 5.83 11.66
N GLY A 232 -7.22 6.63 12.42
CA GLY A 232 -8.13 7.66 11.91
C GLY A 232 -7.41 8.94 11.46
N GLY A 233 -6.16 8.84 11.08
CA GLY A 233 -5.25 9.90 10.71
C GLY A 233 -3.89 9.72 11.35
N PHE A 234 -3.14 10.81 11.51
CA PHE A 234 -1.79 10.77 12.04
C PHE A 234 -1.65 11.61 13.30
N LYS A 235 -1.33 10.93 14.40
CA LYS A 235 -0.89 11.56 15.65
C LYS A 235 0.54 12.05 15.54
N GLY A 236 1.34 11.36 14.73
CA GLY A 236 2.72 11.75 14.41
C GLY A 236 2.80 12.80 13.31
N THR A 237 3.99 13.32 13.13
CA THR A 237 4.31 14.29 12.09
C THR A 237 4.44 13.60 10.75
N VAL A 238 3.65 14.04 9.76
CA VAL A 238 3.73 13.65 8.35
C VAL A 238 3.67 14.90 7.47
N ALA A 239 4.12 14.77 6.23
CA ALA A 239 3.85 15.74 5.18
C ALA A 239 2.71 15.21 4.30
N GLU A 240 1.85 16.10 3.79
CA GLU A 240 0.82 15.80 2.81
C GLU A 240 1.11 16.54 1.51
N ILE A 241 1.11 15.82 0.39
CA ILE A 241 1.25 16.38 -0.95
C ILE A 241 0.15 15.77 -1.82
N GLU A 242 -0.66 16.61 -2.45
CA GLU A 242 -1.76 16.20 -3.33
C GLU A 242 -2.74 15.19 -2.71
N GLY A 243 -3.01 15.32 -1.41
CA GLY A 243 -3.95 14.47 -0.68
C GLY A 243 -3.41 13.09 -0.30
N GLN A 244 -2.08 12.92 -0.28
CA GLN A 244 -1.42 11.69 0.16
C GLN A 244 -0.18 12.00 1.01
N VAL A 245 0.23 11.03 1.83
CA VAL A 245 1.45 11.14 2.65
C VAL A 245 2.68 11.24 1.76
N ASP A 246 3.64 12.09 2.11
CA ASP A 246 4.95 12.16 1.45
C ASP A 246 6.08 11.76 2.45
N PRO A 247 6.98 10.82 2.08
CA PRO A 247 7.08 10.09 0.82
C PRO A 247 6.02 8.98 0.67
N GLN A 248 5.54 8.78 -0.57
CA GLN A 248 4.56 7.77 -0.94
C GLN A 248 5.13 6.86 -2.01
N SER A 249 4.94 5.54 -1.88
CA SER A 249 5.22 4.60 -2.96
C SER A 249 4.16 4.75 -4.06
N LEU A 250 4.60 4.66 -5.31
CA LEU A 250 3.74 4.87 -6.46
C LEU A 250 3.32 3.55 -7.08
N THR A 251 2.03 3.43 -7.38
CA THR A 251 1.50 2.39 -8.27
C THR A 251 1.63 2.84 -9.72
N LYS A 252 1.82 1.87 -10.62
CA LYS A 252 1.78 2.12 -12.06
C LYS A 252 0.78 1.17 -12.70
N ALA A 253 -0.26 1.70 -13.29
CA ALA A 253 -1.23 0.92 -14.04
C ALA A 253 -0.57 0.27 -15.26
N PHE A 254 -0.96 -0.98 -15.56
CA PHE A 254 -0.62 -1.63 -16.82
C PHE A 254 -1.56 -1.18 -17.96
N ARG A 255 -2.80 -0.91 -17.62
CA ARG A 255 -3.90 -0.67 -18.53
C ARG A 255 -4.76 0.52 -18.10
N PRO A 256 -5.57 1.09 -18.97
CA PRO A 256 -6.59 2.06 -18.57
C PRO A 256 -7.53 1.46 -17.53
N ALA A 257 -8.08 2.33 -16.67
CA ALA A 257 -9.12 1.92 -15.73
C ALA A 257 -10.31 1.31 -16.47
N GLY A 258 -10.84 0.21 -15.93
CA GLY A 258 -12.04 -0.43 -16.49
C GLY A 258 -13.30 0.37 -16.16
N GLU A 259 -14.36 0.09 -16.91
CA GLU A 259 -15.70 0.63 -16.66
C GLU A 259 -16.44 -0.21 -15.63
N PRO A 260 -17.35 0.39 -14.83
CA PRO A 260 -18.17 -0.35 -13.89
C PRO A 260 -18.99 -1.45 -14.57
N LEU A 261 -18.85 -2.69 -14.12
CA LEU A 261 -19.67 -3.82 -14.58
C LEU A 261 -20.84 -4.01 -13.61
N ARG A 262 -21.95 -3.36 -13.93
CA ARG A 262 -23.15 -3.38 -13.07
C ARG A 262 -23.75 -4.79 -12.97
N GLY A 263 -24.12 -5.18 -11.75
CA GLY A 263 -24.68 -6.48 -11.46
C GLY A 263 -23.65 -7.61 -11.37
N ALA A 264 -22.37 -7.32 -11.55
CA ALA A 264 -21.31 -8.28 -11.29
C ALA A 264 -21.11 -8.51 -9.79
N VAL A 265 -20.86 -9.76 -9.42
CA VAL A 265 -20.44 -10.17 -8.08
C VAL A 265 -19.21 -11.05 -8.25
N ILE A 266 -18.11 -10.70 -7.60
CA ILE A 266 -16.92 -11.54 -7.62
C ILE A 266 -17.14 -12.72 -6.68
N THR A 267 -17.11 -13.94 -7.23
CA THR A 267 -17.46 -15.18 -6.53
C THR A 267 -16.25 -16.04 -6.20
N GLY A 268 -15.10 -15.82 -6.87
CA GLY A 268 -13.93 -16.60 -6.66
C GLY A 268 -12.66 -15.89 -7.07
N PHE A 269 -11.55 -16.32 -6.43
CA PHE A 269 -10.21 -15.92 -6.78
C PHE A 269 -9.25 -17.08 -6.49
N SER A 270 -8.46 -17.45 -7.47
CA SER A 270 -7.44 -18.47 -7.30
C SER A 270 -6.10 -18.03 -7.86
N ARG A 271 -5.02 -18.57 -7.31
CA ARG A 271 -3.65 -18.31 -7.71
C ARG A 271 -2.95 -19.63 -8.01
N SER A 272 -2.29 -19.71 -9.15
CA SER A 272 -1.43 -20.83 -9.54
C SER A 272 0.00 -20.34 -9.72
N GLY A 273 0.93 -20.84 -8.89
CA GLY A 273 2.29 -20.33 -8.86
C GLY A 273 2.39 -18.89 -8.34
N GLN A 274 3.35 -18.11 -8.87
CA GLN A 274 3.61 -16.74 -8.39
C GLN A 274 2.88 -15.67 -9.15
N SER A 275 2.54 -15.90 -10.42
CA SER A 275 2.08 -14.84 -11.34
C SER A 275 0.81 -15.16 -12.12
N THR A 276 0.19 -16.31 -11.93
CA THR A 276 -1.01 -16.73 -12.66
C THR A 276 -2.22 -16.72 -11.74
N PHE A 277 -3.31 -16.12 -12.21
CA PHE A 277 -4.52 -15.87 -11.43
C PHE A 277 -5.77 -16.18 -12.25
N ASP A 278 -6.85 -16.56 -11.55
CA ASP A 278 -8.19 -16.71 -12.10
C ASP A 278 -9.17 -16.00 -11.15
N LEU A 279 -9.79 -14.93 -11.60
CA LEU A 279 -10.85 -14.22 -10.93
C LEU A 279 -12.17 -14.64 -11.55
N THR A 280 -13.05 -15.22 -10.75
CA THR A 280 -14.37 -15.68 -11.15
C THR A 280 -15.43 -14.65 -10.69
N TYR A 281 -16.34 -14.30 -11.58
CA TYR A 281 -17.44 -13.40 -11.26
C TYR A 281 -18.76 -13.86 -11.91
N SER A 282 -19.87 -13.50 -11.30
CA SER A 282 -21.20 -13.78 -11.81
C SER A 282 -21.86 -12.47 -12.28
N VAL A 283 -22.51 -12.52 -13.45
CA VAL A 283 -23.42 -11.47 -13.96
C VAL A 283 -24.74 -12.12 -14.28
N ASN A 284 -25.83 -11.67 -13.67
CA ASN A 284 -27.17 -12.27 -13.82
C ASN A 284 -27.20 -13.78 -13.53
N GLY A 285 -26.39 -14.27 -12.59
CA GLY A 285 -26.28 -15.68 -12.24
C GLY A 285 -25.42 -16.52 -13.18
N LEU A 286 -24.83 -15.93 -14.23
CA LEU A 286 -23.95 -16.61 -15.18
C LEU A 286 -22.50 -16.38 -14.81
N GLU A 287 -21.72 -17.46 -14.79
CA GLU A 287 -20.29 -17.43 -14.42
C GLU A 287 -19.41 -16.95 -15.57
N ASN A 288 -18.45 -16.11 -15.23
CA ASN A 288 -17.46 -15.55 -16.13
C ASN A 288 -16.09 -15.54 -15.44
N HIS A 289 -15.00 -15.45 -16.22
CA HIS A 289 -13.63 -15.47 -15.70
C HIS A 289 -12.78 -14.34 -16.26
N VAL A 290 -11.84 -13.87 -15.44
CA VAL A 290 -10.66 -13.15 -15.90
C VAL A 290 -9.45 -13.99 -15.50
N LYS A 291 -8.90 -14.75 -16.47
CA LYS A 291 -7.65 -15.50 -16.28
C LYS A 291 -6.50 -14.65 -16.74
N TYR A 292 -5.46 -14.53 -15.92
CA TYR A 292 -4.34 -13.66 -16.26
C TYR A 292 -3.03 -14.08 -15.63
N SER A 293 -1.95 -13.68 -16.29
CA SER A 293 -0.60 -13.73 -15.69
C SER A 293 -0.08 -12.30 -15.55
N ALA A 294 0.50 -11.99 -14.40
CA ALA A 294 1.04 -10.66 -14.09
C ALA A 294 2.45 -10.76 -13.53
N THR A 295 3.38 -10.06 -14.18
CA THR A 295 4.75 -9.84 -13.72
C THR A 295 4.96 -8.36 -13.43
N LEU A 296 6.15 -7.95 -13.01
CA LEU A 296 6.46 -6.51 -12.86
C LEU A 296 6.48 -5.75 -14.19
N LYS A 297 6.61 -6.43 -15.33
CA LYS A 297 6.78 -5.80 -16.65
C LYS A 297 5.57 -5.95 -17.58
N GLU A 298 4.81 -7.03 -17.43
CA GLU A 298 3.75 -7.38 -18.36
C GLU A 298 2.59 -8.06 -17.64
N VAL A 299 1.39 -7.82 -18.14
CA VAL A 299 0.18 -8.57 -17.82
C VAL A 299 -0.49 -9.07 -19.09
N SER A 300 -0.78 -10.38 -19.14
CA SER A 300 -1.57 -11.03 -20.21
C SER A 300 -2.90 -11.47 -19.60
N MET A 301 -4.01 -11.09 -20.20
CA MET A 301 -5.37 -11.29 -19.70
C MET A 301 -6.24 -12.01 -20.72
N GLN A 302 -7.10 -12.91 -20.22
CA GLN A 302 -8.16 -13.58 -20.97
C GLN A 302 -9.49 -13.36 -20.25
N PHE A 303 -10.41 -12.68 -20.87
CA PHE A 303 -11.78 -12.49 -20.42
C PHE A 303 -12.63 -13.57 -21.06
N ILE A 304 -13.20 -14.46 -20.26
CA ILE A 304 -13.99 -15.60 -20.73
C ILE A 304 -15.43 -15.40 -20.24
N ASP A 305 -16.36 -15.29 -21.16
CA ASP A 305 -17.78 -15.16 -20.84
C ASP A 305 -18.44 -16.50 -20.52
N SER A 306 -19.66 -16.46 -20.04
CA SER A 306 -20.46 -17.65 -19.67
C SER A 306 -20.78 -18.59 -20.83
N THR A 307 -20.54 -18.20 -22.08
CA THR A 307 -20.72 -19.01 -23.29
C THR A 307 -19.39 -19.59 -23.79
N GLY A 308 -18.27 -19.25 -23.14
CA GLY A 308 -16.93 -19.69 -23.50
C GLY A 308 -16.21 -18.79 -24.52
N ASN A 309 -16.83 -17.66 -24.95
CA ASN A 309 -16.14 -16.71 -25.81
C ASN A 309 -14.98 -16.07 -25.05
N THR A 310 -13.83 -15.95 -25.71
CA THR A 310 -12.62 -15.42 -25.09
C THR A 310 -12.12 -14.18 -25.82
N ARG A 311 -11.83 -13.13 -25.04
CA ARG A 311 -11.12 -11.93 -25.51
C ARG A 311 -9.77 -11.86 -24.79
N SER A 312 -8.68 -11.70 -25.53
CA SER A 312 -7.32 -11.63 -24.97
C SER A 312 -6.73 -10.24 -25.11
N GLU A 313 -6.01 -9.82 -24.08
CA GLU A 313 -5.33 -8.52 -24.04
C GLU A 313 -3.95 -8.69 -23.41
N VAL A 314 -2.95 -7.93 -23.88
CA VAL A 314 -1.60 -7.90 -23.34
C VAL A 314 -1.19 -6.45 -23.12
N TYR A 315 -0.64 -6.16 -21.95
CA TYR A 315 -0.20 -4.83 -21.58
C TYR A 315 1.20 -4.87 -20.98
N SER A 316 2.03 -3.90 -21.35
CA SER A 316 3.37 -3.76 -20.78
C SER A 316 3.44 -2.50 -19.92
N ARG A 317 4.08 -2.61 -18.76
CA ARG A 317 4.34 -1.46 -17.90
C ARG A 317 5.49 -0.63 -18.50
N LYS A 318 5.21 0.66 -18.73
CA LYS A 318 6.17 1.63 -19.28
C LYS A 318 7.08 2.20 -18.20
#